data_4f6c876de547062c0b4c89f5d77572c0
#
_entry.id   4f6c876de547062c0b4c89f5d77572c0
#
_cell.length_a   1.000
_cell.length_b   1.000
_cell.length_c   1.000
_cell.angle_alpha   90.00
_cell.angle_beta   90.00
_cell.angle_gamma   90.00
#
_symmetry.space_group_name_H-M   'P 1'
#
loop_
_entity.id
_entity.type
_entity.pdbx_description
1 polymer ?
#
loop_
_entity_poly.entity_id
_entity_poly.type
_entity_poly.pdbx_seq_one_letter_code
_entity_poly.pdbx_strand_id
1 'polypeptide(L)'
;MYHYRKLDNADIHFINELQRQRGYAPISEDSLPEEWVGYGAFTQQEEIVGICFLFLYRRLPHSDYPTGIIAELGACYTVPEYRRQGIMSELIGTCLKNVPQDCPQVGVIVADASNQVIRTLMNKNGFEDAVEGERRLWKQR
;
A
#
# COMPACT_ATOMS: atom_id res chain seq x y z
N MET A 1 -9.59 -14.24 14.48
CA MET A 1 -8.53 -13.29 14.16
C MET A 1 -8.53 -13.00 12.67
N TYR A 2 -7.58 -12.21 12.16
CA TYR A 2 -7.56 -11.81 10.76
C TYR A 2 -6.56 -12.65 9.98
N HIS A 3 -6.83 -12.88 8.69
CA HIS A 3 -5.81 -13.41 7.81
C HIS A 3 -5.49 -12.42 6.70
N TYR A 4 -4.26 -12.50 6.21
CA TYR A 4 -3.71 -11.54 5.27
C TYR A 4 -3.33 -12.30 4.01
N ARG A 5 -3.81 -11.85 2.86
CA ARG A 5 -3.48 -12.51 1.61
C ARG A 5 -3.31 -11.52 0.47
N LYS A 6 -2.58 -11.95 -0.53
CA LYS A 6 -2.38 -11.18 -1.75
C LYS A 6 -3.72 -11.07 -2.50
N LEU A 7 -3.98 -9.89 -3.02
CA LEU A 7 -5.17 -9.61 -3.83
C LEU A 7 -4.86 -9.84 -5.30
N ASP A 8 -5.88 -10.16 -6.08
CA ASP A 8 -5.79 -10.29 -7.54
C ASP A 8 -6.98 -9.61 -8.19
N ASN A 9 -7.10 -9.71 -9.53
CA ASN A 9 -8.18 -9.06 -10.26
C ASN A 9 -9.57 -9.55 -9.84
N ALA A 10 -9.67 -10.78 -9.33
CA ALA A 10 -10.94 -11.31 -8.84
C ALA A 10 -11.42 -10.60 -7.57
N ASP A 11 -10.52 -9.89 -6.89
CA ASP A 11 -10.84 -9.18 -5.64
C ASP A 11 -11.29 -7.74 -5.87
N ILE A 12 -11.42 -7.29 -7.12
CA ILE A 12 -11.75 -5.90 -7.43
C ILE A 12 -13.07 -5.47 -6.76
N HIS A 13 -14.01 -6.39 -6.62
CA HIS A 13 -15.29 -6.11 -5.97
C HIS A 13 -15.14 -5.81 -4.47
N PHE A 14 -14.20 -6.46 -3.79
CA PHE A 14 -13.87 -6.16 -2.38
C PHE A 14 -13.26 -4.77 -2.27
N ILE A 15 -12.33 -4.46 -3.18
CA ILE A 15 -11.67 -3.15 -3.22
C ILE A 15 -12.72 -2.05 -3.44
N ASN A 16 -13.63 -2.26 -4.39
CA ASN A 16 -14.66 -1.30 -4.70
C ASN A 16 -15.65 -1.12 -3.55
N GLU A 17 -15.95 -2.18 -2.80
CA GLU A 17 -16.77 -2.06 -1.61
C GLU A 17 -16.13 -1.12 -0.57
N LEU A 18 -14.83 -1.23 -0.35
CA LEU A 18 -14.12 -0.32 0.54
C LEU A 18 -14.09 1.11 0.00
N GLN A 19 -13.92 1.27 -1.32
CA GLN A 19 -13.97 2.60 -1.94
C GLN A 19 -15.33 3.25 -1.77
N ARG A 20 -16.40 2.46 -1.91
CA ARG A 20 -17.77 2.93 -1.69
C ARG A 20 -17.96 3.42 -0.24
N GLN A 21 -17.44 2.66 0.73
CA GLN A 21 -17.52 3.05 2.15
C GLN A 21 -16.78 4.36 2.41
N ARG A 22 -15.70 4.64 1.66
CA ARG A 22 -14.93 5.87 1.78
C ARG A 22 -15.56 7.05 1.03
N GLY A 23 -16.64 6.83 0.29
CA GLY A 23 -17.25 7.84 -0.57
C GLY A 23 -16.50 8.07 -1.87
N TYR A 24 -15.64 7.16 -2.27
CA TYR A 24 -14.88 7.24 -3.53
C TYR A 24 -15.60 6.47 -4.63
N ALA A 25 -15.34 6.87 -5.87
CA ALA A 25 -15.84 6.15 -7.04
C ALA A 25 -15.22 4.75 -7.13
N PRO A 26 -15.94 3.79 -7.73
CA PRO A 26 -15.37 2.47 -7.98
C PRO A 26 -14.11 2.57 -8.84
N ILE A 27 -13.13 1.71 -8.54
CA ILE A 27 -11.92 1.58 -9.34
C ILE A 27 -12.21 0.60 -10.46
N SER A 28 -11.94 1.00 -11.71
CA SER A 28 -11.90 0.07 -12.83
C SER A 28 -10.47 -0.39 -13.06
N GLU A 29 -10.29 -1.48 -13.79
CA GLU A 29 -8.94 -1.93 -14.16
C GLU A 29 -8.17 -0.85 -14.91
N ASP A 30 -8.85 -0.03 -15.70
CA ASP A 30 -8.24 1.07 -16.46
C ASP A 30 -7.74 2.21 -15.59
N SER A 31 -8.23 2.35 -14.36
CA SER A 31 -7.81 3.42 -13.45
C SER A 31 -6.67 3.01 -12.52
N LEU A 32 -6.22 1.77 -12.59
CA LEU A 32 -5.05 1.30 -11.87
C LEU A 32 -3.80 1.42 -12.76
N PRO A 33 -2.61 1.62 -12.18
CA PRO A 33 -1.36 1.49 -12.94
C PRO A 33 -1.29 0.13 -13.63
N GLU A 34 -0.47 0.01 -14.69
CA GLU A 34 -0.31 -1.24 -15.43
C GLU A 34 0.03 -2.42 -14.51
N GLU A 35 0.79 -2.14 -13.45
CA GLU A 35 1.19 -3.17 -12.50
C GLU A 35 0.89 -2.71 -11.08
N TRP A 36 0.37 -3.61 -10.30
CA TRP A 36 0.13 -3.38 -8.88
C TRP A 36 0.24 -4.69 -8.11
N VAL A 37 0.62 -4.56 -6.85
CA VAL A 37 0.60 -5.68 -5.89
C VAL A 37 -0.19 -5.19 -4.69
N GLY A 38 -1.20 -5.94 -4.30
CA GLY A 38 -2.05 -5.57 -3.17
C GLY A 38 -2.21 -6.70 -2.19
N TYR A 39 -2.39 -6.33 -0.93
CA TYR A 39 -2.70 -7.25 0.15
C TYR A 39 -3.96 -6.79 0.88
N GLY A 40 -4.75 -7.76 1.31
CA GLY A 40 -5.96 -7.51 2.07
C GLY A 40 -5.94 -8.23 3.40
N ALA A 41 -6.61 -7.63 4.37
CA ALA A 41 -6.89 -8.23 5.66
C ALA A 41 -8.35 -8.68 5.68
N PHE A 42 -8.58 -9.92 6.08
CA PHE A 42 -9.90 -10.55 6.05
C PHE A 42 -10.26 -11.12 7.42
N THR A 43 -11.53 -11.01 7.77
CA THR A 43 -12.05 -11.71 8.94
C THR A 43 -12.16 -13.20 8.67
N GLN A 44 -12.49 -13.99 9.69
CA GLN A 44 -12.74 -15.41 9.52
C GLN A 44 -13.95 -15.71 8.64
N GLN A 45 -14.86 -14.74 8.50
CA GLN A 45 -16.02 -14.83 7.62
C GLN A 45 -15.74 -14.31 6.22
N GLU A 46 -14.46 -14.09 5.89
CA GLU A 46 -14.01 -13.61 4.57
C GLU A 46 -14.48 -12.21 4.21
N GLU A 47 -14.76 -11.37 5.21
CA GLU A 47 -15.00 -9.96 5.00
C GLU A 47 -13.69 -9.20 4.93
N ILE A 48 -13.52 -8.36 3.91
CA ILE A 48 -12.34 -7.52 3.79
C ILE A 48 -12.45 -6.33 4.74
N VAL A 49 -11.42 -6.12 5.54
CA VAL A 49 -11.40 -5.04 6.53
C VAL A 49 -10.22 -4.09 6.38
N GLY A 50 -9.29 -4.40 5.50
CA GLY A 50 -8.18 -3.51 5.22
C GLY A 50 -7.50 -3.85 3.91
N ILE A 51 -6.87 -2.85 3.31
CA ILE A 51 -6.11 -2.99 2.05
C ILE A 51 -4.83 -2.17 2.12
N CYS A 52 -3.82 -2.63 1.38
CA CYS A 52 -2.57 -1.92 1.19
C CYS A 52 -2.01 -2.31 -0.18
N PHE A 53 -1.57 -1.32 -0.96
CA PHE A 53 -1.08 -1.54 -2.32
C PHE A 53 0.32 -1.02 -2.52
N LEU A 54 1.06 -1.69 -3.41
CA LEU A 54 2.23 -1.17 -4.07
C LEU A 54 1.88 -0.97 -5.54
N PHE A 55 2.00 0.25 -6.00
CA PHE A 55 1.82 0.60 -7.41
C PHE A 55 3.19 0.70 -8.04
N LEU A 56 3.40 0.01 -9.16
CA LEU A 56 4.71 -0.10 -9.80
C LEU A 56 4.82 0.90 -10.94
N TYR A 57 5.90 1.67 -10.93
CA TYR A 57 6.18 2.68 -11.95
C TYR A 57 7.61 2.52 -12.43
N ARG A 58 7.81 2.67 -13.74
CA ARG A 58 9.15 2.70 -14.30
C ARG A 58 9.88 3.97 -13.93
N ARG A 59 9.12 5.06 -13.71
CA ARG A 59 9.65 6.36 -13.36
C ARG A 59 8.54 7.24 -12.82
N LEU A 60 8.76 7.86 -11.68
CA LEU A 60 7.84 8.88 -11.18
C LEU A 60 8.23 10.24 -11.83
N PRO A 61 7.24 11.02 -12.30
CA PRO A 61 7.50 12.35 -12.82
C PRO A 61 8.20 13.22 -11.76
N HIS A 62 9.21 13.99 -12.20
CA HIS A 62 9.93 14.95 -11.34
C HIS A 62 10.60 14.32 -10.11
N SER A 63 11.00 13.06 -10.23
CA SER A 63 11.59 12.32 -9.13
C SER A 63 13.11 12.36 -9.23
N ASP A 64 13.78 12.62 -8.08
CA ASP A 64 15.23 12.53 -7.95
C ASP A 64 15.66 11.12 -7.49
N TYR A 65 14.74 10.19 -7.46
CA TYR A 65 15.03 8.82 -7.05
C TYR A 65 15.91 8.09 -8.09
N PRO A 66 16.68 7.11 -7.64
CA PRO A 66 17.47 6.30 -8.55
C PRO A 66 16.65 5.73 -9.71
N THR A 67 17.29 5.54 -10.85
CA THR A 67 16.63 4.93 -12.02
C THR A 67 16.26 3.49 -11.73
N GLY A 68 15.19 3.02 -12.38
CA GLY A 68 14.69 1.67 -12.22
C GLY A 68 13.21 1.64 -11.93
N ILE A 69 12.72 0.51 -11.47
CA ILE A 69 11.32 0.36 -11.12
C ILE A 69 11.12 0.83 -9.68
N ILE A 70 10.18 1.75 -9.52
CA ILE A 70 9.82 2.34 -8.24
C ILE A 70 8.45 1.81 -7.86
N ALA A 71 8.30 1.40 -6.60
CA ALA A 71 7.01 1.03 -6.04
C ALA A 71 6.52 2.15 -5.14
N GLU A 72 5.27 2.54 -5.30
CA GLU A 72 4.63 3.49 -4.40
C GLU A 72 3.66 2.75 -3.49
N LEU A 73 3.91 2.84 -2.19
CA LEU A 73 3.00 2.31 -1.17
C LEU A 73 1.84 3.28 -1.02
N GLY A 74 0.64 2.81 -1.31
CA GLY A 74 -0.54 3.67 -1.29
C GLY A 74 -1.85 2.92 -1.16
N ALA A 75 -2.93 3.67 -1.22
CA ALA A 75 -4.28 3.17 -1.06
C ALA A 75 -4.47 2.35 0.23
N CYS A 76 -3.74 2.70 1.28
CA CYS A 76 -3.81 2.01 2.57
C CYS A 76 -5.06 2.45 3.32
N TYR A 77 -5.89 1.49 3.69
CA TYR A 77 -7.14 1.78 4.36
C TYR A 77 -7.56 0.63 5.26
N THR A 78 -8.03 0.97 6.45
CA THR A 78 -8.67 0.01 7.37
C THR A 78 -10.07 0.52 7.68
N VAL A 79 -11.04 -0.37 7.59
CA VAL A 79 -12.43 -0.06 7.94
C VAL A 79 -12.46 0.49 9.37
N PRO A 80 -13.19 1.61 9.62
CA PRO A 80 -13.12 2.28 10.91
C PRO A 80 -13.34 1.40 12.14
N GLU A 81 -14.28 0.47 12.09
CA GLU A 81 -14.60 -0.42 13.20
C GLU A 81 -13.47 -1.37 13.57
N TYR A 82 -12.51 -1.54 12.66
CA TYR A 82 -11.39 -2.47 12.83
C TYR A 82 -10.07 -1.75 13.09
N ARG A 83 -10.09 -0.45 13.23
CA ARG A 83 -8.89 0.34 13.50
C ARG A 83 -8.36 0.10 14.91
N ARG A 84 -7.10 0.46 15.14
CA ARG A 84 -6.39 0.32 16.42
C ARG A 84 -6.18 -1.13 16.86
N GLN A 85 -6.16 -2.06 15.90
CA GLN A 85 -5.89 -3.48 16.16
C GLN A 85 -4.62 -3.96 15.48
N GLY A 86 -3.84 -3.03 14.92
CA GLY A 86 -2.58 -3.37 14.26
C GLY A 86 -2.72 -3.89 12.84
N ILE A 87 -3.91 -3.84 12.24
CA ILE A 87 -4.16 -4.39 10.90
C ILE A 87 -3.30 -3.69 9.86
N MET A 88 -3.25 -2.36 9.85
CA MET A 88 -2.47 -1.63 8.85
C MET A 88 -0.98 -1.91 8.99
N SER A 89 -0.47 -1.99 10.21
CA SER A 89 0.93 -2.33 10.46
C SER A 89 1.25 -3.72 9.90
N GLU A 90 0.38 -4.68 10.12
CA GLU A 90 0.54 -6.05 9.62
C GLU A 90 0.44 -6.10 8.10
N LEU A 91 -0.49 -5.36 7.50
CA LEU A 91 -0.61 -5.27 6.05
C LEU A 91 0.64 -4.70 5.40
N ILE A 92 1.14 -3.59 5.91
CA ILE A 92 2.34 -2.96 5.38
C ILE A 92 3.53 -3.89 5.54
N GLY A 93 3.68 -4.51 6.71
CA GLY A 93 4.76 -5.47 6.96
C GLY A 93 4.69 -6.66 6.00
N THR A 94 3.50 -7.21 5.79
CA THR A 94 3.30 -8.32 4.85
C THR A 94 3.63 -7.92 3.43
N CYS A 95 3.16 -6.76 3.01
CA CYS A 95 3.41 -6.22 1.67
C CYS A 95 4.91 -6.06 1.42
N LEU A 96 5.61 -5.41 2.34
CA LEU A 96 7.05 -5.15 2.21
C LEU A 96 7.88 -6.42 2.28
N LYS A 97 7.51 -7.35 3.14
CA LYS A 97 8.19 -8.64 3.28
C LYS A 97 8.18 -9.44 1.98
N ASN A 98 7.11 -9.33 1.21
CA ASN A 98 6.93 -10.12 0.00
C ASN A 98 7.42 -9.40 -1.27
N VAL A 99 7.94 -8.18 -1.17
CA VAL A 99 8.48 -7.46 -2.34
C VAL A 99 9.53 -8.27 -3.12
N PRO A 100 10.49 -8.95 -2.48
CA PRO A 100 11.47 -9.73 -3.22
C PRO A 100 10.87 -10.81 -4.11
N GLN A 101 9.73 -11.36 -3.73
CA GLN A 101 9.03 -12.39 -4.50
C GLN A 101 8.05 -11.78 -5.50
N ASP A 102 7.30 -10.77 -5.08
CA ASP A 102 6.22 -10.19 -5.87
C ASP A 102 6.73 -9.26 -6.96
N CYS A 103 7.77 -8.50 -6.67
CA CYS A 103 8.33 -7.51 -7.60
C CYS A 103 9.85 -7.38 -7.38
N PRO A 104 10.63 -8.41 -7.79
CA PRO A 104 12.06 -8.43 -7.52
C PRO A 104 12.85 -7.30 -8.19
N GLN A 105 12.29 -6.67 -9.21
CA GLN A 105 12.93 -5.60 -9.96
C GLN A 105 12.83 -4.23 -9.27
N VAL A 106 12.04 -4.12 -8.19
CA VAL A 106 11.88 -2.84 -7.48
C VAL A 106 13.14 -2.52 -6.70
N GLY A 107 13.68 -1.32 -6.92
CA GLY A 107 14.86 -0.83 -6.22
C GLY A 107 14.54 0.16 -5.09
N VAL A 108 13.45 0.90 -5.25
CA VAL A 108 13.06 1.94 -4.28
C VAL A 108 11.57 1.83 -4.02
N ILE A 109 11.19 1.98 -2.76
CA ILE A 109 9.78 2.05 -2.35
C ILE A 109 9.55 3.45 -1.78
N VAL A 110 8.54 4.14 -2.29
CA VAL A 110 8.17 5.47 -1.81
C VAL A 110 6.81 5.43 -1.13
N ALA A 111 6.58 6.33 -0.22
CA ALA A 111 5.30 6.48 0.46
C ALA A 111 5.04 7.95 0.72
N ASP A 112 3.77 8.34 0.69
CA ASP A 112 3.35 9.70 1.00
C ASP A 112 2.68 9.68 2.38
N ALA A 113 3.30 10.35 3.35
CA ALA A 113 2.81 10.39 4.72
C ALA A 113 2.06 11.69 4.96
N SER A 114 0.74 11.60 4.95
CA SER A 114 -0.13 12.77 5.08
C SER A 114 -0.29 13.27 6.52
N ASN A 115 0.06 12.45 7.53
CA ASN A 115 -0.05 12.84 8.93
C ASN A 115 0.98 12.09 9.78
N GLN A 116 1.09 12.49 11.05
CA GLN A 116 2.11 11.94 11.95
C GLN A 116 1.90 10.46 12.24
N VAL A 117 0.65 9.99 12.30
CA VAL A 117 0.36 8.58 12.56
C VAL A 117 0.91 7.72 11.42
N ILE A 118 0.62 8.12 10.17
CA ILE A 118 1.12 7.43 8.97
C ILE A 118 2.64 7.50 8.93
N ARG A 119 3.23 8.65 9.20
CA ARG A 119 4.69 8.82 9.21
C ARG A 119 5.36 7.90 10.24
N THR A 120 4.81 7.81 11.44
CA THR A 120 5.33 6.92 12.49
C THR A 120 5.29 5.47 12.03
N LEU A 121 4.18 5.06 11.42
CA LEU A 121 4.01 3.71 10.91
C LEU A 121 5.02 3.39 9.80
N MET A 122 5.22 4.33 8.88
CA MET A 122 6.21 4.16 7.79
C MET A 122 7.63 4.08 8.34
N ASN A 123 7.99 4.94 9.29
CA ASN A 123 9.31 4.93 9.91
C ASN A 123 9.60 3.60 10.61
N LYS A 124 8.61 2.99 11.26
CA LYS A 124 8.75 1.65 11.87
C LYS A 124 9.07 0.59 10.83
N ASN A 125 8.67 0.79 9.59
CA ASN A 125 8.92 -0.14 8.49
C ASN A 125 10.17 0.23 7.67
N GLY A 126 11.01 1.13 8.17
CA GLY A 126 12.29 1.45 7.58
C GLY A 126 12.28 2.57 6.55
N PHE A 127 11.19 3.31 6.45
CA PHE A 127 11.13 4.48 5.57
C PHE A 127 11.81 5.66 6.21
N GLU A 128 12.49 6.46 5.38
CA GLU A 128 13.18 7.69 5.75
C GLU A 128 12.61 8.85 4.95
N ASP A 129 12.82 10.07 5.44
CA ASP A 129 12.42 11.26 4.69
C ASP A 129 13.25 11.35 3.41
N ALA A 130 12.58 11.52 2.27
CA ALA A 130 13.25 11.73 0.99
C ALA A 130 13.94 13.10 0.96
N VAL A 131 13.21 14.10 1.46
CA VAL A 131 13.72 15.46 1.69
C VAL A 131 13.21 15.88 3.07
N GLU A 132 14.10 16.44 3.89
CA GLU A 132 13.74 16.84 5.25
C GLU A 132 12.54 17.80 5.24
N GLY A 133 11.54 17.47 6.06
CA GLY A 133 10.31 18.27 6.19
C GLY A 133 9.24 18.00 5.16
N GLU A 134 9.49 17.17 4.16
CA GLU A 134 8.48 16.80 3.18
C GLU A 134 7.63 15.62 3.63
N ARG A 135 6.47 15.49 3.00
CA ARG A 135 5.54 14.39 3.26
C ARG A 135 6.02 13.07 2.68
N ARG A 136 6.92 13.10 1.69
CA ARG A 136 7.35 11.93 0.95
C ARG A 136 8.43 11.18 1.70
N LEU A 137 8.21 9.91 1.90
CA LEU A 137 9.16 8.99 2.51
C LEU A 137 9.66 7.99 1.47
N TRP A 138 10.82 7.44 1.68
CA TRP A 138 11.35 6.41 0.80
C TRP A 138 12.09 5.35 1.58
N LYS A 139 12.20 4.19 0.96
CA LYS A 139 12.96 3.07 1.48
C LYS A 139 13.71 2.44 0.32
N GLN A 140 15.03 2.39 0.42
CA GLN A 140 15.85 1.68 -0.55
C GLN A 140 15.82 0.20 -0.23
N ARG A 141 15.67 -0.58 -1.24
CA ARG A 141 15.62 -2.00 -1.10
C ARG A 141 17.02 -2.64 -1.16
#